data_0dba48f61e0abcb49877003b85ba7e31
#
_entry.id   0dba48f61e0abcb49877003b85ba7e31
#
_cell.length_a   1.000
_cell.length_b   1.000
_cell.length_c   1.000
_cell.angle_alpha   90.00
_cell.angle_beta   90.00
_cell.angle_gamma   90.00
#
_symmetry.space_group_name_H-M   'P 1'
#
loop_
_entity.id
_entity.type
_entity.pdbx_description
1 polymer ?
#
loop_
_entity_poly.entity_id
_entity_poly.type
_entity_poly.pdbx_seq_one_letter_code
_entity_poly.pdbx_strand_id
1 'polypeptide(L)'
;MNISENTHIVSAFGPQAGGSAIAGDYINLKNASHVTVLVEVAQGNATTVALTLEQATAVAGTGSKAITEAVPIYLVADADTSDVWVRQTNAVSYTTSAALKTKLVAFDVDVDTLDTNNGFDCLCVKAAASNAANILAAQYIVTGERYHNV
;
A
#
# COMPACT_ATOMS: atom_id res chain seq x y z
N MET A 1 4.23 -13.14 -17.93
CA MET A 1 3.93 -13.59 -16.54
C MET A 1 2.42 -13.63 -16.38
N ASN A 2 1.89 -14.74 -15.91
CA ASN A 2 0.47 -14.84 -15.58
C ASN A 2 0.30 -14.42 -14.13
N ILE A 3 -0.40 -13.31 -13.89
CA ILE A 3 -0.55 -12.73 -12.55
C ILE A 3 -1.23 -13.73 -11.61
N SER A 4 -2.32 -14.35 -12.04
CA SER A 4 -3.09 -15.28 -11.22
C SER A 4 -2.34 -16.56 -10.81
N GLU A 5 -1.28 -16.90 -11.52
CA GLU A 5 -0.46 -18.11 -11.24
C GLU A 5 0.82 -17.78 -10.47
N ASN A 6 1.31 -16.54 -10.56
CA ASN A 6 2.62 -16.17 -10.03
C ASN A 6 2.56 -15.12 -8.91
N THR A 7 1.37 -14.60 -8.62
CA THR A 7 1.18 -13.59 -7.58
C THR A 7 -0.06 -13.90 -6.74
N HIS A 8 -0.02 -13.48 -5.50
CA HIS A 8 -1.18 -13.54 -4.61
C HIS A 8 -1.69 -12.11 -4.40
N ILE A 9 -2.92 -11.83 -4.87
CA ILE A 9 -3.54 -10.53 -4.72
C ILE A 9 -4.52 -10.57 -3.55
N VAL A 10 -4.30 -9.69 -2.58
CA VAL A 10 -5.13 -9.57 -1.37
C VAL A 10 -5.68 -8.16 -1.27
N SER A 11 -6.97 -8.02 -0.98
CA SER A 11 -7.55 -6.71 -0.71
C SER A 11 -7.05 -6.17 0.62
N ALA A 12 -6.48 -4.97 0.63
CA ALA A 12 -6.14 -4.26 1.86
C ALA A 12 -7.40 -3.60 2.45
N PHE A 13 -8.12 -2.88 1.63
CA PHE A 13 -9.47 -2.37 1.91
C PHE A 13 -10.19 -2.09 0.59
N GLY A 14 -11.50 -2.30 0.60
CA GLY A 14 -12.35 -2.00 -0.55
C GLY A 14 -12.59 -0.50 -0.73
N PRO A 15 -13.18 -0.08 -1.87
CA PRO A 15 -13.48 1.32 -2.14
C PRO A 15 -14.31 1.94 -1.01
N GLN A 16 -13.81 3.02 -0.43
CA GLN A 16 -14.48 3.72 0.66
C GLN A 16 -14.09 5.19 0.74
N ALA A 17 -14.94 5.98 1.40
CA ALA A 17 -14.71 7.41 1.57
C ALA A 17 -13.59 7.70 2.56
N GLY A 18 -12.73 8.66 2.22
CA GLY A 18 -11.57 9.07 3.00
C GLY A 18 -11.85 10.09 4.11
N GLY A 19 -13.11 10.34 4.45
CA GLY A 19 -13.45 11.31 5.50
C GLY A 19 -13.05 10.90 6.91
N SER A 20 -12.82 9.61 7.13
CA SER A 20 -12.23 9.05 8.35
C SER A 20 -10.96 8.30 8.00
N ALA A 21 -10.08 8.10 8.98
CA ALA A 21 -8.89 7.29 8.81
C ALA A 21 -9.27 5.85 8.40
N ILE A 22 -8.51 5.29 7.45
CA ILE A 22 -8.69 3.94 6.93
C ILE A 22 -7.48 3.11 7.34
N ALA A 23 -7.71 1.95 7.94
CA ALA A 23 -6.71 0.95 8.20
C ALA A 23 -6.94 -0.26 7.29
N GLY A 24 -5.92 -0.63 6.51
CA GLY A 24 -5.94 -1.87 5.74
C GLY A 24 -5.78 -3.11 6.63
N ASP A 25 -6.12 -4.25 6.08
CA ASP A 25 -5.83 -5.53 6.73
C ASP A 25 -4.32 -5.78 6.78
N TYR A 26 -3.83 -6.35 7.87
CA TYR A 26 -2.45 -6.84 7.93
C TYR A 26 -2.33 -8.15 7.18
N ILE A 27 -1.32 -8.26 6.33
CA ILE A 27 -0.96 -9.51 5.67
C ILE A 27 0.34 -10.07 6.24
N ASN A 28 0.42 -11.39 6.35
CA ASN A 28 1.63 -12.08 6.77
C ASN A 28 2.53 -12.33 5.55
N LEU A 29 3.77 -11.88 5.63
CA LEU A 29 4.77 -11.97 4.56
C LEU A 29 5.89 -12.98 4.87
N LYS A 30 5.70 -13.84 5.87
CA LYS A 30 6.74 -14.79 6.31
C LYS A 30 7.24 -15.71 5.20
N ASN A 31 6.37 -16.07 4.25
CA ASN A 31 6.72 -16.94 3.12
C ASN A 31 6.90 -16.19 1.80
N ALA A 32 6.84 -14.87 1.82
CA ALA A 32 7.02 -14.02 0.65
C ALA A 32 8.37 -13.30 0.67
N SER A 33 8.85 -12.86 -0.47
CA SER A 33 10.05 -12.03 -0.60
C SER A 33 9.73 -10.56 -0.89
N HIS A 34 8.60 -10.31 -1.53
CA HIS A 34 8.24 -8.98 -1.99
C HIS A 34 6.73 -8.76 -2.00
N VAL A 35 6.32 -7.53 -1.75
CA VAL A 35 4.92 -7.10 -1.89
C VAL A 35 4.87 -5.71 -2.51
N THR A 36 4.01 -5.55 -3.51
CA THR A 36 3.62 -4.24 -4.01
C THR A 36 2.31 -3.84 -3.37
N VAL A 37 2.30 -2.72 -2.66
CA VAL A 37 1.09 -2.12 -2.10
C VAL A 37 0.55 -1.13 -3.11
N LEU A 38 -0.57 -1.45 -3.74
CA LEU A 38 -1.20 -0.63 -4.76
C LEU A 38 -2.41 0.10 -4.16
N VAL A 39 -2.38 1.43 -4.18
CA VAL A 39 -3.46 2.28 -3.69
C VAL A 39 -4.02 3.11 -4.84
N GLU A 40 -5.33 3.06 -5.02
CA GLU A 40 -6.05 3.95 -5.92
C GLU A 40 -6.75 5.04 -5.12
N VAL A 41 -6.54 6.29 -5.51
CA VAL A 41 -7.15 7.47 -4.88
C VAL A 41 -7.92 8.26 -5.95
N ALA A 42 -9.23 8.13 -5.93
CA ALA A 42 -10.11 9.00 -6.72
C ALA A 42 -10.37 10.29 -5.92
N GLN A 43 -9.55 11.30 -6.17
CA GLN A 43 -9.55 12.52 -5.37
C GLN A 43 -10.63 13.49 -5.86
N GLY A 44 -11.76 13.54 -5.14
CA GLY A 44 -12.90 14.42 -5.43
C GLY A 44 -12.85 15.75 -4.66
N ASN A 45 -11.90 15.92 -3.76
CA ASN A 45 -11.67 17.13 -2.98
C ASN A 45 -10.18 17.45 -2.90
N ALA A 46 -9.82 18.72 -2.83
CA ALA A 46 -8.44 19.20 -2.80
C ALA A 46 -7.68 18.88 -1.50
N THR A 47 -8.33 18.32 -0.49
CA THR A 47 -7.64 17.82 0.70
C THR A 47 -6.75 16.65 0.31
N THR A 48 -5.48 16.75 0.63
CA THR A 48 -4.48 15.70 0.33
C THR A 48 -4.74 14.42 1.12
N VAL A 49 -4.27 13.30 0.58
CA VAL A 49 -4.37 11.98 1.23
C VAL A 49 -2.98 11.52 1.64
N ALA A 50 -2.79 11.29 2.93
CA ALA A 50 -1.53 10.78 3.47
C ALA A 50 -1.64 9.25 3.64
N LEU A 51 -0.73 8.53 2.96
CA LEU A 51 -0.63 7.07 2.99
C LEU A 51 0.61 6.68 3.79
N THR A 52 0.46 5.75 4.72
CA THR A 52 1.54 5.22 5.54
C THR A 52 1.56 3.70 5.52
N LEU A 53 2.73 3.11 5.70
CA LEU A 53 2.91 1.68 5.86
C LEU A 53 3.27 1.37 7.31
N GLU A 54 2.64 0.35 7.87
CA GLU A 54 2.94 -0.16 9.20
C GLU A 54 3.29 -1.64 9.18
N GLN A 55 4.16 -2.04 10.09
CA GLN A 55 4.54 -3.42 10.32
C GLN A 55 4.05 -3.89 11.69
N ALA A 56 3.77 -5.18 11.80
CA ALA A 56 3.30 -5.80 13.04
C ALA A 56 3.84 -7.22 13.20
N THR A 57 3.75 -7.76 14.40
CA THR A 57 4.18 -9.13 14.70
C THR A 57 3.10 -10.18 14.45
N ALA A 58 1.87 -9.76 14.22
CA ALA A 58 0.74 -10.63 13.90
C ALA A 58 -0.28 -9.90 13.01
N VAL A 59 -1.10 -10.65 12.29
CA VAL A 59 -2.18 -10.13 11.44
C VAL A 59 -3.26 -9.37 12.22
N ALA A 60 -3.31 -9.52 13.51
CA ALA A 60 -4.16 -8.71 14.40
C ALA A 60 -3.61 -7.30 14.64
N GLY A 61 -2.44 -6.96 14.08
CA GLY A 61 -1.78 -5.67 14.29
C GLY A 61 -1.02 -5.57 15.60
N THR A 62 -0.65 -6.69 16.21
CA THR A 62 0.06 -6.73 17.48
C THR A 62 1.40 -5.99 17.40
N GLY A 63 1.63 -5.07 18.33
CA GLY A 63 2.87 -4.31 18.43
C GLY A 63 3.14 -3.40 17.23
N SER A 64 2.11 -3.00 16.48
CA SER A 64 2.25 -2.24 15.24
C SER A 64 3.11 -0.99 15.38
N LYS A 65 3.95 -0.75 14.41
CA LYS A 65 4.77 0.45 14.27
C LYS A 65 4.96 0.80 12.80
N ALA A 66 5.28 2.05 12.51
CA ALA A 66 5.62 2.46 11.15
C ALA A 66 6.84 1.68 10.63
N ILE A 67 6.91 1.47 9.31
CA ILE A 67 8.16 0.99 8.71
C ILE A 67 9.25 2.04 8.90
N THR A 68 10.50 1.60 9.05
CA THR A 68 11.64 2.48 9.32
C THR A 68 12.52 2.70 8.11
N GLU A 69 12.52 1.77 7.15
CA GLU A 69 13.29 1.87 5.93
C GLU A 69 12.46 2.45 4.79
N ALA A 70 13.05 3.41 4.08
CA ALA A 70 12.42 4.02 2.91
C ALA A 70 12.31 3.02 1.76
N VAL A 71 11.14 2.92 1.16
CA VAL A 71 10.84 2.02 0.05
C VAL A 71 10.64 2.78 -1.25
N PRO A 72 10.87 2.14 -2.41
CA PRO A 72 10.54 2.73 -3.71
C PRO A 72 9.04 3.04 -3.81
N ILE A 73 8.72 4.21 -4.35
CA ILE A 73 7.35 4.67 -4.57
C ILE A 73 7.18 5.06 -6.02
N TYR A 74 6.09 4.63 -6.63
CA TYR A 74 5.72 4.98 -7.99
C TYR A 74 4.34 5.61 -8.02
N LEU A 75 4.16 6.60 -8.88
CA LEU A 75 2.94 7.38 -8.99
C LEU A 75 2.47 7.46 -10.44
N VAL A 76 1.17 7.24 -10.65
CA VAL A 76 0.42 7.74 -11.81
C VAL A 76 -0.41 8.92 -11.30
N ALA A 77 -0.04 10.14 -11.68
CA ALA A 77 -0.64 11.35 -11.13
C ALA A 77 -2.06 11.64 -11.67
N ASP A 78 -2.37 11.12 -12.86
CA ASP A 78 -3.68 11.25 -13.51
C ASP A 78 -3.95 9.99 -14.35
N ALA A 79 -4.59 9.01 -13.73
CA ALA A 79 -4.87 7.73 -14.37
C ALA A 79 -5.92 7.82 -15.50
N ASP A 80 -6.68 8.92 -15.57
CA ASP A 80 -7.67 9.12 -16.63
C ASP A 80 -7.02 9.52 -17.96
N THR A 81 -5.80 10.07 -17.91
CA THR A 81 -5.10 10.60 -19.08
C THR A 81 -3.74 9.97 -19.36
N SER A 82 -3.19 9.21 -18.42
CA SER A 82 -1.84 8.63 -18.52
C SER A 82 -1.74 7.28 -17.84
N ASP A 83 -1.01 6.37 -18.47
CA ASP A 83 -0.65 5.06 -17.94
C ASP A 83 0.81 5.00 -17.47
N VAL A 84 1.50 6.14 -17.45
CA VAL A 84 2.94 6.21 -17.15
C VAL A 84 3.18 6.30 -15.66
N TRP A 85 3.89 5.31 -15.13
CA TRP A 85 4.40 5.31 -13.77
C TRP A 85 5.64 6.18 -13.65
N VAL A 86 5.64 7.11 -12.72
CA VAL A 86 6.77 8.00 -12.43
C VAL A 86 7.32 7.67 -11.05
N ARG A 87 8.60 7.32 -11.00
CA ARG A 87 9.27 7.04 -9.73
C ARG A 87 9.36 8.31 -8.87
N GLN A 88 8.99 8.17 -7.61
CA GLN A 88 9.12 9.18 -6.58
C GLN A 88 10.39 8.94 -5.76
N THR A 89 10.73 9.89 -4.90
CA THR A 89 11.78 9.68 -3.88
C THR A 89 11.36 8.57 -2.94
N ASN A 90 12.29 7.67 -2.62
CA ASN A 90 12.04 6.62 -1.63
C ASN A 90 11.63 7.23 -0.29
N ALA A 91 10.59 6.71 0.32
CA ALA A 91 10.08 7.19 1.60
C ALA A 91 9.34 6.09 2.36
N VAL A 92 9.00 6.36 3.61
CA VAL A 92 8.18 5.47 4.46
C VAL A 92 6.69 5.80 4.37
N SER A 93 6.34 6.88 3.68
CA SER A 93 4.97 7.37 3.50
C SER A 93 4.89 8.21 2.22
N TYR A 94 3.67 8.42 1.75
CA TYR A 94 3.42 9.28 0.60
C TYR A 94 2.15 10.10 0.81
N THR A 95 2.23 11.39 0.49
CA THR A 95 1.06 12.29 0.52
C THR A 95 0.75 12.75 -0.89
N THR A 96 -0.50 12.57 -1.32
CA THR A 96 -0.95 12.98 -2.66
C THR A 96 -0.95 14.50 -2.82
N SER A 97 -0.85 14.96 -4.06
CA SER A 97 -1.09 16.38 -4.38
C SER A 97 -2.58 16.74 -4.19
N ALA A 98 -2.89 18.04 -4.15
CA ALA A 98 -4.26 18.53 -4.05
C ALA A 98 -5.07 18.47 -5.37
N ALA A 99 -4.45 18.03 -6.47
CA ALA A 99 -5.12 17.94 -7.77
C ALA A 99 -6.28 16.96 -7.75
N LEU A 100 -7.42 17.36 -8.31
CA LEU A 100 -8.65 16.55 -8.40
C LEU A 100 -8.54 15.52 -9.52
N LYS A 101 -7.73 14.50 -9.31
CA LYS A 101 -7.40 13.45 -10.28
C LYS A 101 -7.46 12.09 -9.62
N THR A 102 -7.71 11.06 -10.42
CA THR A 102 -7.54 9.68 -9.99
C THR A 102 -6.06 9.33 -10.04
N LYS A 103 -5.51 8.94 -8.92
CA LYS A 103 -4.09 8.63 -8.76
C LYS A 103 -3.89 7.16 -8.41
N LEU A 104 -2.81 6.59 -8.92
CA LEU A 104 -2.33 5.28 -8.49
C LEU A 104 -0.99 5.47 -7.78
N VAL A 105 -0.88 4.93 -6.59
CA VAL A 105 0.36 4.95 -5.79
C VAL A 105 0.76 3.51 -5.52
N ALA A 106 1.99 3.16 -5.87
CA ALA A 106 2.55 1.85 -5.59
C ALA A 106 3.77 1.98 -4.67
N PHE A 107 3.77 1.21 -3.59
CA PHE A 107 4.94 1.03 -2.72
C PHE A 107 5.52 -0.34 -2.99
N ASP A 108 6.79 -0.41 -3.36
CA ASP A 108 7.50 -1.67 -3.55
C ASP A 108 8.28 -2.02 -2.28
N VAL A 109 7.82 -3.05 -1.58
CA VAL A 109 8.37 -3.44 -0.28
C VAL A 109 9.05 -4.80 -0.37
N ASP A 110 10.35 -4.82 -0.16
CA ASP A 110 11.07 -6.06 0.10
C ASP A 110 10.86 -6.46 1.56
N VAL A 111 10.53 -7.72 1.79
CA VAL A 111 10.23 -8.22 3.15
C VAL A 111 11.44 -8.06 4.08
N ASP A 112 12.65 -8.11 3.54
CA ASP A 112 13.90 -7.90 4.30
C ASP A 112 14.04 -6.49 4.88
N THR A 113 13.27 -5.51 4.39
CA THR A 113 13.24 -4.14 4.92
C THR A 113 12.40 -4.01 6.19
N LEU A 114 11.58 -5.01 6.50
CA LEU A 114 10.83 -5.07 7.75
C LEU A 114 11.75 -5.53 8.90
N ASP A 115 11.34 -5.23 10.12
CA ASP A 115 12.07 -5.64 11.33
C ASP A 115 11.84 -7.12 11.65
N THR A 116 12.21 -7.99 10.70
CA THR A 116 12.01 -9.44 10.78
C THR A 116 12.78 -10.09 11.92
N ASN A 117 13.92 -9.52 12.33
CA ASN A 117 14.71 -9.99 13.46
C ASN A 117 13.94 -9.92 14.80
N ASN A 118 12.99 -8.99 14.90
CA ASN A 118 12.11 -8.82 16.06
C ASN A 118 10.70 -9.39 15.81
N GLY A 119 10.53 -10.19 14.76
CA GLY A 119 9.28 -10.87 14.45
C GLY A 119 8.24 -10.02 13.70
N PHE A 120 8.62 -8.86 13.15
CA PHE A 120 7.73 -8.01 12.35
C PHE A 120 7.69 -8.52 10.91
N ASP A 121 6.77 -9.41 10.63
CA ASP A 121 6.56 -10.05 9.33
C ASP A 121 5.18 -9.77 8.71
N CYS A 122 4.40 -8.91 9.34
CA CYS A 122 3.11 -8.46 8.85
C CYS A 122 3.17 -6.99 8.43
N LEU A 123 2.44 -6.66 7.36
CA LEU A 123 2.40 -5.32 6.77
C LEU A 123 0.96 -4.87 6.55
N CYS A 124 0.68 -3.59 6.78
CA CYS A 124 -0.54 -2.96 6.31
C CYS A 124 -0.30 -1.55 5.77
N VAL A 125 -1.22 -1.10 4.91
CA VAL A 125 -1.31 0.29 4.47
C VAL A 125 -2.42 1.00 5.22
N LYS A 126 -2.17 2.24 5.61
CA LYS A 126 -3.15 3.12 6.24
C LYS A 126 -3.26 4.44 5.49
N ALA A 127 -4.45 5.01 5.52
CA ALA A 127 -4.70 6.36 5.04
C ALA A 127 -5.21 7.22 6.20
N ALA A 128 -4.62 8.40 6.38
CA ALA A 128 -5.12 9.38 7.33
C ALA A 128 -6.48 9.93 6.87
N ALA A 129 -7.27 10.43 7.81
CA ALA A 129 -8.51 11.13 7.48
C ALA A 129 -8.22 12.31 6.54
N SER A 130 -9.02 12.42 5.49
CA SER A 130 -8.92 13.50 4.50
C SER A 130 -10.31 14.10 4.26
N ASN A 131 -10.96 13.80 3.15
CA ASN A 131 -12.31 14.28 2.84
C ASN A 131 -13.19 13.14 2.36
N ALA A 132 -14.48 13.17 2.69
CA ALA A 132 -15.44 12.13 2.28
C ALA A 132 -15.63 12.01 0.76
N ALA A 133 -15.30 13.06 0.00
CA ALA A 133 -15.34 13.02 -1.46
C ALA A 133 -14.13 12.33 -2.09
N ASN A 134 -13.07 12.05 -1.31
CA ASN A 134 -11.93 11.28 -1.74
C ASN A 134 -12.22 9.80 -1.51
N ILE A 135 -12.26 9.01 -2.57
CA ILE A 135 -12.55 7.58 -2.50
C ILE A 135 -11.23 6.81 -2.68
N LEU A 136 -10.96 5.89 -1.78
CA LEU A 136 -9.74 5.11 -1.77
C LEU A 136 -10.03 3.61 -1.82
N ALA A 137 -9.14 2.87 -2.47
CA ALA A 137 -9.09 1.41 -2.43
C ALA A 137 -7.62 0.97 -2.45
N ALA A 138 -7.29 -0.14 -1.83
CA ALA A 138 -5.93 -0.67 -1.83
C ALA A 138 -5.88 -2.19 -1.91
N GLN A 139 -4.81 -2.69 -2.53
CA GLN A 139 -4.53 -4.11 -2.70
C GLN A 139 -3.05 -4.38 -2.42
N TYR A 140 -2.78 -5.59 -1.95
CA TYR A 140 -1.44 -6.14 -1.85
C TYR A 140 -1.21 -7.14 -2.97
N ILE A 141 -0.13 -7.00 -3.70
CA ILE A 141 0.32 -7.93 -4.73
C ILE A 141 1.57 -8.61 -4.21
N VAL A 142 1.42 -9.81 -3.69
CA VAL A 142 2.50 -10.58 -3.07
C VAL A 142 3.19 -11.43 -4.12
N THR A 143 4.51 -11.41 -4.12
CA THR A 143 5.34 -12.18 -5.05
C THR A 143 6.49 -12.88 -4.33
N GLY A 144 7.10 -13.86 -5.00
CA GLY A 144 8.22 -14.60 -4.44
C GLY A 144 7.84 -15.49 -3.27
N GLU A 145 6.61 -16.01 -3.26
CA GLU A 145 6.18 -16.97 -2.24
C GLU A 145 6.91 -18.30 -2.40
N ARG A 146 7.39 -18.86 -1.27
CA ARG A 146 8.07 -20.15 -1.26
C ARG A 146 7.12 -21.31 -1.55
N TYR A 147 5.85 -21.14 -1.20
CA TYR A 147 4.79 -22.12 -1.41
C TYR A 147 3.60 -21.40 -2.03
N HIS A 148 3.45 -21.58 -3.32
CA HIS A 148 2.34 -20.96 -4.04
C HIS A 148 1.08 -21.82 -3.81
N ASN A 149 0.11 -21.24 -3.12
CA ASN A 149 -1.22 -21.83 -2.99
C ASN A 149 -2.06 -21.41 -4.21
N VAL A 150 -2.09 -22.27 -5.19
CA VAL A 150 -2.99 -22.12 -6.33
C VAL A 150 -4.35 -22.73 -5.98
#